data_af77abbfbd17c8ba06b7f9f8932f90f7
#
_entry.id   af77abbfbd17c8ba06b7f9f8932f90f7
#
_cell.length_a   1.000
_cell.length_b   1.000
_cell.length_c   1.000
_cell.angle_alpha   90.00
_cell.angle_beta   90.00
_cell.angle_gamma   90.00
#
_symmetry.space_group_name_H-M   'P 1'
#
loop_
_entity.id
_entity.type
_entity.pdbx_description
1 polymer ?
#
loop_
_entity_poly.entity_id
_entity_poly.type
_entity_poly.pdbx_seq_one_letter_code
_entity_poly.pdbx_strand_id
1 'polypeptide(L)'
;LDNGFKREDSVKDIGALLDWIKTQPHLDSNRVAVYGGSYGGYMVLASAVHFSDRLKAAVDIVGISNFVTFLKNTKDYRRDLRRVEYGDERNPEMEAFLQKISPNNNVDQIKVPMFVVQGENDPRVPVTEAEQIVQSLRESGKKVWYMNALNEGHGYRKKENRDIYQQAVILFLKENL
;
A
#
# COMPACT_ATOMS: atom_id res chain seq x y z
N LEU A 1 -2.86 11.73 -15.94
CA LEU A 1 -3.84 12.58 -15.33
C LEU A 1 -3.44 12.96 -13.90
N ASP A 2 -3.33 12.01 -12.99
CA ASP A 2 -2.94 12.26 -11.60
C ASP A 2 -1.45 11.95 -11.37
N ASN A 3 -0.60 12.45 -12.24
CA ASN A 3 0.84 12.25 -12.20
C ASN A 3 1.57 13.37 -11.45
N GLY A 4 2.77 13.11 -10.97
CA GLY A 4 3.60 14.07 -10.26
C GLY A 4 2.85 14.68 -9.06
N PHE A 5 2.78 15.98 -8.95
CA PHE A 5 2.16 16.71 -7.84
C PHE A 5 0.65 16.47 -7.64
N LYS A 6 -0.02 15.83 -8.61
CA LYS A 6 -1.44 15.47 -8.49
C LYS A 6 -1.67 14.04 -7.97
N ARG A 7 -0.62 13.36 -7.53
CA ARG A 7 -0.68 11.93 -7.15
C ARG A 7 -1.76 11.63 -6.09
N GLU A 8 -1.97 12.51 -5.15
CA GLU A 8 -3.00 12.32 -4.11
C GLU A 8 -4.44 12.60 -4.58
N ASP A 9 -4.65 13.15 -5.79
CA ASP A 9 -6.00 13.36 -6.29
C ASP A 9 -6.73 12.02 -6.48
N SER A 10 -6.03 10.96 -6.90
CA SER A 10 -6.60 9.61 -6.97
C SER A 10 -6.99 9.04 -5.59
N VAL A 11 -6.33 9.46 -4.52
CA VAL A 11 -6.68 9.02 -3.15
C VAL A 11 -8.00 9.66 -2.69
N LYS A 12 -8.30 10.88 -3.15
CA LYS A 12 -9.58 11.56 -2.87
C LYS A 12 -10.78 10.78 -3.40
N ASP A 13 -10.62 10.06 -4.53
CA ASP A 13 -11.66 9.22 -5.10
C ASP A 13 -12.07 8.07 -4.16
N ILE A 14 -11.13 7.54 -3.38
CA ILE A 14 -11.44 6.57 -2.33
C ILE A 14 -12.32 7.19 -1.25
N GLY A 15 -12.03 8.44 -0.85
CA GLY A 15 -12.87 9.19 0.08
C GLY A 15 -14.32 9.34 -0.43
N ALA A 16 -14.47 9.73 -1.69
CA ALA A 16 -15.77 9.85 -2.35
C ALA A 16 -16.52 8.50 -2.44
N LEU A 17 -15.78 7.40 -2.73
CA LEU A 17 -16.35 6.05 -2.71
C LEU A 17 -16.84 5.65 -1.31
N LEU A 18 -16.07 5.96 -0.28
CA LEU A 18 -16.49 5.71 1.11
C LEU A 18 -17.73 6.53 1.48
N ASP A 19 -17.88 7.77 0.98
CA ASP A 19 -19.09 8.56 1.17
C ASP A 19 -20.28 7.94 0.43
N TRP A 20 -20.10 7.49 -0.80
CA TRP A 20 -21.12 6.78 -1.56
C TRP A 20 -21.58 5.50 -0.84
N ILE A 21 -20.66 4.69 -0.29
CA ILE A 21 -20.99 3.47 0.47
C ILE A 21 -21.99 3.78 1.59
N LYS A 22 -21.83 4.89 2.31
CA LYS A 22 -22.76 5.31 3.37
C LYS A 22 -24.19 5.56 2.88
N THR A 23 -24.37 5.88 1.61
CA THR A 23 -25.68 6.15 1.02
C THR A 23 -26.39 4.87 0.54
N GLN A 24 -25.69 3.71 0.54
CA GLN A 24 -26.21 2.46 0.01
C GLN A 24 -26.84 1.62 1.13
N PRO A 25 -28.15 1.35 1.10
CA PRO A 25 -28.85 0.68 2.21
C PRO A 25 -28.48 -0.80 2.37
N HIS A 26 -27.84 -1.40 1.36
CA HIS A 26 -27.41 -2.80 1.37
C HIS A 26 -25.92 -2.99 1.68
N LEU A 27 -25.18 -1.90 1.93
CA LEU A 27 -23.76 -1.93 2.31
C LEU A 27 -23.58 -1.49 3.76
N ASP A 28 -22.65 -2.15 4.47
CA ASP A 28 -22.29 -1.76 5.82
C ASP A 28 -21.05 -0.87 5.80
N SER A 29 -21.25 0.44 5.93
CA SER A 29 -20.18 1.43 5.95
C SER A 29 -19.25 1.34 7.17
N ASN A 30 -19.64 0.55 8.20
CA ASN A 30 -18.79 0.30 9.36
C ASN A 30 -17.89 -0.93 9.18
N ARG A 31 -18.05 -1.67 8.09
CA ARG A 31 -17.30 -2.90 7.79
C ARG A 31 -16.65 -2.82 6.41
N VAL A 32 -15.78 -1.83 6.24
CA VAL A 32 -15.07 -1.60 4.96
C VAL A 32 -13.60 -1.96 5.13
N ALA A 33 -13.08 -2.76 4.20
CA ALA A 33 -11.66 -3.00 4.03
C ALA A 33 -11.18 -2.48 2.68
N VAL A 34 -9.90 -2.11 2.60
CA VAL A 34 -9.21 -1.81 1.35
C VAL A 34 -8.22 -2.91 1.03
N TYR A 35 -8.15 -3.27 -0.26
CA TYR A 35 -7.32 -4.36 -0.77
C TYR A 35 -6.75 -3.98 -2.12
N GLY A 36 -5.44 -4.08 -2.29
CA GLY A 36 -4.81 -3.71 -3.56
C GLY A 36 -3.37 -4.16 -3.68
N GLY A 37 -2.90 -4.23 -4.94
CA GLY A 37 -1.54 -4.66 -5.25
C GLY A 37 -0.77 -3.67 -6.11
N SER A 38 0.56 -3.64 -5.94
CA SER A 38 1.46 -2.76 -6.68
C SER A 38 1.13 -1.28 -6.45
N TYR A 39 0.79 -0.50 -7.48
CA TYR A 39 0.25 0.84 -7.27
C TYR A 39 -1.05 0.83 -6.44
N GLY A 40 -1.89 -0.20 -6.61
CA GLY A 40 -3.05 -0.42 -5.73
C GLY A 40 -2.67 -0.66 -4.26
N GLY A 41 -1.49 -1.22 -3.99
CA GLY A 41 -0.92 -1.33 -2.65
C GLY A 41 -0.56 0.04 -2.08
N TYR A 42 0.05 0.93 -2.87
CA TYR A 42 0.19 2.34 -2.46
C TYR A 42 -1.17 2.97 -2.13
N MET A 43 -2.19 2.76 -2.96
CA MET A 43 -3.55 3.27 -2.71
C MET A 43 -4.14 2.72 -1.40
N VAL A 44 -3.88 1.47 -1.07
CA VAL A 44 -4.25 0.87 0.22
C VAL A 44 -3.55 1.58 1.38
N LEU A 45 -2.23 1.75 1.30
CA LEU A 45 -1.44 2.43 2.33
C LEU A 45 -1.86 3.89 2.50
N ALA A 46 -2.03 4.62 1.39
CA ALA A 46 -2.51 6.01 1.42
C ALA A 46 -3.94 6.11 1.98
N SER A 47 -4.82 5.17 1.64
CA SER A 47 -6.16 5.10 2.23
C SER A 47 -6.12 4.85 3.73
N ALA A 48 -5.20 4.00 4.20
CA ALA A 48 -5.00 3.75 5.63
C ALA A 48 -4.47 5.00 6.36
N VAL A 49 -3.65 5.83 5.71
CA VAL A 49 -3.21 7.13 6.24
C VAL A 49 -4.38 8.11 6.31
N HIS A 50 -5.11 8.33 5.21
CA HIS A 50 -6.10 9.41 5.11
C HIS A 50 -7.48 9.06 5.66
N PHE A 51 -7.86 7.78 5.65
CA PHE A 51 -9.22 7.31 5.97
C PHE A 51 -9.26 6.23 7.04
N SER A 52 -8.25 6.15 7.90
CA SER A 52 -8.11 5.07 8.90
C SER A 52 -9.38 4.87 9.76
N ASP A 53 -10.02 5.96 10.15
CA ASP A 53 -11.23 5.92 11.00
C ASP A 53 -12.48 5.39 10.25
N ARG A 54 -12.40 5.24 8.93
CA ARG A 54 -13.49 4.75 8.06
C ARG A 54 -13.27 3.31 7.60
N LEU A 55 -12.12 2.73 7.94
CA LEU A 55 -11.71 1.40 7.52
C LEU A 55 -11.59 0.47 8.73
N LYS A 56 -11.76 -0.84 8.51
CA LYS A 56 -11.59 -1.89 9.52
C LYS A 56 -10.36 -2.76 9.28
N ALA A 57 -9.95 -2.88 8.02
CA ALA A 57 -8.79 -3.67 7.63
C ALA A 57 -8.17 -3.12 6.34
N ALA A 58 -6.87 -3.32 6.17
CA ALA A 58 -6.17 -2.96 4.94
C ALA A 58 -5.19 -4.07 4.54
N VAL A 59 -5.25 -4.50 3.28
CA VAL A 59 -4.39 -5.56 2.72
C VAL A 59 -3.56 -4.97 1.59
N ASP A 60 -2.29 -4.78 1.85
CA ASP A 60 -1.29 -4.28 0.91
C ASP A 60 -0.49 -5.43 0.31
N ILE A 61 -0.46 -5.51 -1.01
CA ILE A 61 0.27 -6.54 -1.75
C ILE A 61 1.31 -5.87 -2.64
N VAL A 62 2.58 -6.12 -2.37
CA VAL A 62 3.71 -5.59 -3.15
C VAL A 62 3.58 -4.07 -3.42
N GLY A 63 3.12 -3.33 -2.40
CA GLY A 63 2.83 -1.89 -2.52
C GLY A 63 4.04 -1.00 -2.34
N ILE A 64 3.91 0.24 -2.79
CA ILE A 64 4.93 1.28 -2.64
C ILE A 64 4.67 2.01 -1.32
N SER A 65 5.55 1.88 -0.36
CA SER A 65 5.43 2.52 0.95
C SER A 65 6.12 3.89 1.01
N ASN A 66 7.17 4.08 0.19
CA ASN A 66 7.86 5.34 0.06
C ASN A 66 8.32 5.54 -1.40
N PHE A 67 7.82 6.58 -2.07
CA PHE A 67 8.15 6.84 -3.47
C PHE A 67 9.63 7.11 -3.72
N VAL A 68 10.31 7.76 -2.78
CA VAL A 68 11.74 8.11 -2.96
C VAL A 68 12.60 6.86 -2.86
N THR A 69 12.39 5.99 -1.85
CA THR A 69 13.12 4.72 -1.75
C THR A 69 12.79 3.79 -2.90
N PHE A 70 11.52 3.71 -3.29
CA PHE A 70 11.08 2.95 -4.44
C PHE A 70 11.78 3.38 -5.74
N LEU A 71 11.82 4.68 -6.04
CA LEU A 71 12.46 5.20 -7.26
C LEU A 71 13.97 4.98 -7.25
N LYS A 72 14.61 5.07 -6.08
CA LYS A 72 16.05 4.81 -5.93
C LYS A 72 16.40 3.31 -6.06
N ASN A 73 15.52 2.41 -5.64
CA ASN A 73 15.82 0.98 -5.50
C ASN A 73 15.15 0.06 -6.54
N THR A 74 14.14 0.54 -7.28
CA THR A 74 13.55 -0.25 -8.38
C THR A 74 14.62 -0.53 -9.47
N LYS A 75 14.46 -1.63 -10.21
CA LYS A 75 15.44 -2.01 -11.26
C LYS A 75 15.61 -0.92 -12.31
N ASP A 76 16.85 -0.71 -12.74
CA ASP A 76 17.27 0.40 -13.60
C ASP A 76 16.43 0.55 -14.87
N TYR A 77 16.10 -0.56 -15.55
CA TYR A 77 15.31 -0.57 -16.78
C TYR A 77 13.89 0.02 -16.60
N ARG A 78 13.43 0.19 -15.36
CA ARG A 78 12.09 0.72 -15.03
C ARG A 78 12.14 2.14 -14.47
N ARG A 79 13.28 2.54 -13.93
CA ARG A 79 13.41 3.73 -13.08
C ARG A 79 12.97 5.00 -13.80
N ASP A 80 13.50 5.26 -14.98
CA ASP A 80 13.18 6.49 -15.72
C ASP A 80 11.69 6.53 -16.15
N LEU A 81 11.13 5.38 -16.54
CA LEU A 81 9.70 5.29 -16.82
C LEU A 81 8.86 5.66 -15.58
N ARG A 82 9.28 5.21 -14.39
CA ARG A 82 8.58 5.52 -13.14
C ARG A 82 8.75 6.97 -12.70
N ARG A 83 9.89 7.58 -12.98
CA ARG A 83 10.09 9.02 -12.76
C ARG A 83 9.13 9.87 -13.59
N VAL A 84 8.87 9.50 -14.83
CA VAL A 84 7.88 10.18 -15.69
C VAL A 84 6.47 10.06 -15.12
N GLU A 85 6.14 8.89 -14.52
CA GLU A 85 4.81 8.62 -13.98
C GLU A 85 4.60 9.23 -12.58
N TYR A 86 5.55 9.05 -11.67
CA TYR A 86 5.37 9.42 -10.27
C TYR A 86 5.96 10.79 -9.92
N GLY A 87 6.93 11.25 -10.68
CA GLY A 87 7.78 12.39 -10.40
C GLY A 87 9.24 11.97 -10.26
N ASP A 88 10.14 12.91 -10.49
CA ASP A 88 11.58 12.67 -10.46
C ASP A 88 12.16 13.08 -9.10
N GLU A 89 12.56 12.10 -8.27
CA GLU A 89 13.12 12.29 -6.95
C GLU A 89 14.48 13.03 -6.94
N ARG A 90 15.08 13.25 -8.11
CA ARG A 90 16.31 14.04 -8.27
C ARG A 90 16.03 15.56 -8.27
N ASN A 91 14.77 15.94 -8.49
CA ASN A 91 14.32 17.33 -8.32
C ASN A 91 13.98 17.55 -6.85
N PRO A 92 14.62 18.52 -6.15
CA PRO A 92 14.39 18.71 -4.70
C PRO A 92 12.94 19.01 -4.30
N GLU A 93 12.21 19.77 -5.11
CA GLU A 93 10.80 20.09 -4.85
C GLU A 93 9.93 18.83 -4.99
N MET A 94 10.18 18.03 -6.02
CA MET A 94 9.47 16.77 -6.22
C MET A 94 9.85 15.74 -5.15
N GLU A 95 11.13 15.63 -4.76
CA GLU A 95 11.55 14.76 -3.67
C GLU A 95 10.82 15.11 -2.37
N ALA A 96 10.76 16.39 -2.01
CA ALA A 96 10.04 16.85 -0.82
C ALA A 96 8.55 16.49 -0.87
N PHE A 97 7.92 16.65 -2.03
CA PHE A 97 6.52 16.25 -2.24
C PHE A 97 6.35 14.73 -2.10
N LEU A 98 7.18 13.93 -2.77
CA LEU A 98 7.14 12.47 -2.72
C LEU A 98 7.36 11.94 -1.29
N GLN A 99 8.27 12.55 -0.53
CA GLN A 99 8.46 12.24 0.89
C GLN A 99 7.20 12.52 1.71
N LYS A 100 6.57 13.67 1.47
CA LYS A 100 5.36 14.09 2.18
C LYS A 100 4.21 13.11 1.98
N ILE A 101 3.98 12.65 0.75
CA ILE A 101 2.86 11.75 0.41
C ILE A 101 3.16 10.27 0.64
N SER A 102 4.39 9.92 1.01
CA SER A 102 4.80 8.53 1.23
C SER A 102 4.19 7.98 2.52
N PRO A 103 3.42 6.87 2.45
CA PRO A 103 2.75 6.31 3.62
C PRO A 103 3.69 5.96 4.77
N ASN A 104 4.90 5.50 4.47
CA ASN A 104 5.89 5.14 5.48
C ASN A 104 6.29 6.33 6.38
N ASN A 105 6.20 7.55 5.86
CA ASN A 105 6.48 8.78 6.62
C ASN A 105 5.26 9.30 7.41
N ASN A 106 4.10 8.64 7.27
CA ASN A 106 2.83 9.03 7.88
C ASN A 106 2.19 7.87 8.68
N VAL A 107 3.00 6.93 9.15
CA VAL A 107 2.56 5.70 9.85
C VAL A 107 1.78 6.00 11.13
N ASP A 108 2.08 7.09 11.81
CA ASP A 108 1.37 7.54 13.01
C ASP A 108 -0.13 7.76 12.76
N GLN A 109 -0.52 8.11 11.54
CA GLN A 109 -1.92 8.30 11.14
C GLN A 109 -2.65 6.98 10.87
N ILE A 110 -1.93 5.87 10.66
CA ILE A 110 -2.51 4.56 10.41
C ILE A 110 -3.00 3.96 11.73
N LYS A 111 -4.32 3.73 11.84
CA LYS A 111 -4.96 3.12 13.01
C LYS A 111 -5.56 1.74 12.70
N VAL A 112 -5.80 1.48 11.43
CA VAL A 112 -6.41 0.24 10.94
C VAL A 112 -5.39 -0.91 10.97
N PRO A 113 -5.82 -2.14 11.32
CA PRO A 113 -4.98 -3.32 11.17
C PRO A 113 -4.52 -3.51 9.71
N MET A 114 -3.24 -3.84 9.54
CA MET A 114 -2.61 -4.00 8.23
C MET A 114 -2.19 -5.45 7.97
N PHE A 115 -2.39 -5.93 6.75
CA PHE A 115 -1.72 -7.14 6.26
C PHE A 115 -0.87 -6.78 5.05
N VAL A 116 0.45 -6.89 5.20
CA VAL A 116 1.43 -6.60 4.15
C VAL A 116 1.94 -7.91 3.55
N VAL A 117 1.88 -8.02 2.24
CA VAL A 117 2.25 -9.24 1.48
C VAL A 117 3.30 -8.89 0.44
N GLN A 118 4.39 -9.64 0.39
CA GLN A 118 5.54 -9.36 -0.48
C GLN A 118 6.13 -10.64 -1.06
N GLY A 119 6.76 -10.52 -2.22
CA GLY A 119 7.64 -11.53 -2.78
C GLY A 119 9.10 -11.07 -2.70
N GLU A 120 9.98 -11.89 -2.13
CA GLU A 120 11.39 -11.59 -1.89
C GLU A 120 12.14 -11.12 -3.15
N ASN A 121 11.83 -11.74 -4.28
CA ASN A 121 12.53 -11.51 -5.55
C ASN A 121 11.78 -10.52 -6.47
N ASP A 122 11.01 -9.60 -5.90
CA ASP A 122 10.26 -8.63 -6.70
C ASP A 122 11.18 -7.61 -7.39
N PRO A 123 11.24 -7.61 -8.75
CA PRO A 123 12.10 -6.69 -9.49
C PRO A 123 11.46 -5.33 -9.72
N ARG A 124 10.17 -5.17 -9.37
CA ARG A 124 9.39 -3.94 -9.63
C ARG A 124 9.26 -3.09 -8.37
N VAL A 125 8.76 -3.70 -7.31
CA VAL A 125 8.66 -3.08 -5.98
C VAL A 125 9.57 -3.87 -5.05
N PRO A 126 10.75 -3.34 -4.72
CA PRO A 126 11.72 -4.04 -3.88
C PRO A 126 11.13 -4.48 -2.55
N VAL A 127 11.56 -5.63 -2.03
CA VAL A 127 11.15 -6.16 -0.72
C VAL A 127 11.32 -5.14 0.40
N THR A 128 12.31 -4.26 0.29
CA THR A 128 12.58 -3.18 1.24
C THR A 128 11.39 -2.22 1.43
N GLU A 129 10.50 -2.08 0.42
CA GLU A 129 9.28 -1.28 0.57
C GLU A 129 8.31 -1.90 1.59
N ALA A 130 8.15 -3.23 1.57
CA ALA A 130 7.34 -3.94 2.55
C ALA A 130 8.02 -3.98 3.93
N GLU A 131 9.33 -4.23 3.98
CA GLU A 131 10.08 -4.32 5.23
C GLU A 131 10.05 -3.01 6.01
N GLN A 132 10.28 -1.86 5.34
CA GLN A 132 10.28 -0.56 6.00
C GLN A 132 8.90 -0.19 6.57
N ILE A 133 7.81 -0.41 5.84
CA ILE A 133 6.47 -0.09 6.35
C ILE A 133 6.08 -1.03 7.50
N VAL A 134 6.42 -2.32 7.43
CA VAL A 134 6.18 -3.29 8.50
C VAL A 134 6.95 -2.92 9.75
N GLN A 135 8.23 -2.54 9.60
CA GLN A 135 9.04 -2.09 10.72
C GLN A 135 8.45 -0.85 11.37
N SER A 136 8.14 0.18 10.58
CA SER A 136 7.56 1.44 11.08
C SER A 136 6.22 1.23 11.79
N LEU A 137 5.35 0.35 11.26
CA LEU A 137 4.08 -0.02 11.89
C LEU A 137 4.30 -0.70 13.24
N ARG A 138 5.25 -1.65 13.33
CA ARG A 138 5.57 -2.36 14.59
C ARG A 138 6.15 -1.43 15.63
N GLU A 139 7.09 -0.57 15.25
CA GLU A 139 7.70 0.43 16.13
C GLU A 139 6.66 1.43 16.68
N SER A 140 5.63 1.72 15.88
CA SER A 140 4.49 2.55 16.29
C SER A 140 3.41 1.78 17.05
N GLY A 141 3.65 0.52 17.43
CA GLY A 141 2.69 -0.32 18.16
C GLY A 141 1.43 -0.70 17.39
N LYS A 142 1.47 -0.65 16.06
CA LYS A 142 0.31 -0.96 15.21
C LYS A 142 0.19 -2.47 14.97
N LYS A 143 -1.05 -2.95 14.79
CA LYS A 143 -1.31 -4.34 14.44
C LYS A 143 -0.97 -4.56 12.97
N VAL A 144 0.05 -5.39 12.69
CA VAL A 144 0.48 -5.73 11.33
C VAL A 144 0.79 -7.22 11.19
N TRP A 145 0.17 -7.84 10.17
CA TRP A 145 0.57 -9.14 9.66
C TRP A 145 1.53 -8.92 8.48
N TYR A 146 2.56 -9.75 8.40
CA TYR A 146 3.53 -9.71 7.30
C TYR A 146 3.76 -11.10 6.73
N MET A 147 3.62 -11.23 5.42
CA MET A 147 3.88 -12.46 4.69
C MET A 147 4.84 -12.17 3.53
N ASN A 148 6.04 -12.74 3.60
CA ASN A 148 7.03 -12.66 2.53
C ASN A 148 7.31 -14.06 1.98
N ALA A 149 7.08 -14.27 0.68
CA ALA A 149 7.39 -15.52 0.01
C ALA A 149 8.78 -15.45 -0.63
N LEU A 150 9.73 -16.22 -0.08
CA LEU A 150 11.14 -16.19 -0.48
C LEU A 150 11.40 -16.63 -1.92
N ASN A 151 10.44 -17.29 -2.55
CA ASN A 151 10.53 -17.83 -3.90
C ASN A 151 9.57 -17.18 -4.90
N GLU A 152 9.00 -16.01 -4.56
CA GLU A 152 8.09 -15.23 -5.41
C GLU A 152 8.69 -13.89 -5.83
N GLY A 153 8.10 -13.31 -6.89
CA GLY A 153 8.41 -11.99 -7.39
C GLY A 153 7.27 -11.01 -7.18
N HIS A 154 6.89 -10.28 -8.25
CA HIS A 154 5.81 -9.28 -8.20
C HIS A 154 4.42 -9.95 -8.17
N GLY A 155 4.00 -10.32 -6.99
CA GLY A 155 2.78 -11.09 -6.72
C GLY A 155 3.03 -12.61 -6.67
N TYR A 156 2.07 -13.34 -6.09
CA TYR A 156 2.18 -14.78 -5.86
C TYR A 156 1.65 -15.57 -7.06
N ARG A 157 2.56 -16.23 -7.80
CA ARG A 157 2.23 -17.01 -9.00
C ARG A 157 2.19 -18.50 -8.73
N LYS A 158 3.01 -18.98 -7.79
CA LYS A 158 3.04 -20.41 -7.43
C LYS A 158 1.76 -20.76 -6.67
N LYS A 159 1.13 -21.88 -7.05
CA LYS A 159 -0.16 -22.29 -6.51
C LYS A 159 -0.14 -22.42 -4.99
N GLU A 160 0.87 -23.10 -4.47
CA GLU A 160 1.04 -23.33 -3.03
C GLU A 160 1.13 -22.04 -2.23
N ASN A 161 1.92 -21.07 -2.70
CA ASN A 161 2.05 -19.76 -2.06
C ASN A 161 0.74 -18.96 -2.14
N ARG A 162 0.08 -19.01 -3.29
CA ARG A 162 -1.19 -18.32 -3.51
C ARG A 162 -2.31 -18.88 -2.65
N ASP A 163 -2.37 -20.20 -2.50
CA ASP A 163 -3.40 -20.85 -1.68
C ASP A 163 -3.23 -20.46 -0.20
N ILE A 164 -2.00 -20.46 0.32
CA ILE A 164 -1.70 -20.00 1.70
C ILE A 164 -2.02 -18.51 1.85
N TYR A 165 -1.61 -17.70 0.90
CA TYR A 165 -1.88 -16.26 0.90
C TYR A 165 -3.39 -15.95 0.94
N GLN A 166 -4.19 -16.63 0.10
CA GLN A 166 -5.65 -16.41 0.08
C GLN A 166 -6.30 -16.82 1.40
N GLN A 167 -5.87 -17.93 2.00
CA GLN A 167 -6.34 -18.34 3.32
C GLN A 167 -5.96 -17.32 4.40
N ALA A 168 -4.75 -16.80 4.38
CA ALA A 168 -4.31 -15.77 5.31
C ALA A 168 -5.13 -14.48 5.17
N VAL A 169 -5.45 -14.05 3.95
CA VAL A 169 -6.34 -12.89 3.71
C VAL A 169 -7.73 -13.13 4.30
N ILE A 170 -8.32 -14.32 4.08
CA ILE A 170 -9.64 -14.64 4.63
C ILE A 170 -9.60 -14.62 6.17
N LEU A 171 -8.58 -15.21 6.79
CA LEU A 171 -8.42 -15.21 8.25
C LEU A 171 -8.26 -13.78 8.78
N PHE A 172 -7.40 -12.98 8.16
CA PHE A 172 -7.19 -11.59 8.54
C PHE A 172 -8.46 -10.75 8.45
N LEU A 173 -9.21 -10.88 7.36
CA LEU A 173 -10.47 -10.17 7.19
C LEU A 173 -11.55 -10.64 8.19
N LYS A 174 -11.66 -11.96 8.46
CA LYS A 174 -12.58 -12.47 9.47
C LYS A 174 -12.28 -11.97 10.88
N GLU A 175 -11.00 -11.73 11.19
CA GLU A 175 -10.59 -11.23 12.50
C GLU A 175 -10.88 -9.73 12.68
N ASN A 176 -10.89 -8.96 11.59
CA ASN A 176 -10.87 -7.49 11.66
C ASN A 176 -12.11 -6.82 11.04
N LEU A 177 -12.92 -7.53 10.26
CA LEU A 177 -14.21 -7.08 9.72
C LEU A 177 -15.38 -7.67 10.50
#